data_75a24313c1b58d109ebdc9e0b0da370d
#
_entry.id   75a24313c1b58d109ebdc9e0b0da370d
#
_cell.length_a   1.000
_cell.length_b   1.000
_cell.length_c   1.000
_cell.angle_alpha   90.00
_cell.angle_beta   90.00
_cell.angle_gamma   90.00
#
_symmetry.space_group_name_H-M   'P 1'
#
loop_
_entity.id
_entity.type
_entity.pdbx_description
1 polymer ?
#
loop_
_entity_poly.entity_id
_entity_poly.type
_entity_poly.pdbx_seq_one_letter_code
_entity_poly.pdbx_strand_id
1 'polypeptide(L)'
;MSTAAALRLARARAGVSVAFFAQGFGFAVVLTHLTAFKDRWGLDDLAITGVMFGVAVLAGAGSTVAGAIARRIGSSVALRIGLLVAAAGLLTAGTAGDLVLFLAGIGCYGIGLGMIDASQNMQAVALETGRGQSILTSFHACWSAGGILGAVYTALTHTWALALALPVIAVVPVIAAGMPMLTGRLDAPAARTGLPWRALALLGAALVLFYIADSAASSWSTVYLRDALHASEFWAPLGYGAYQVTGLVSRIAGDHVVRRYGAPVVVRLAAVIGLVGFGLLVLAPGPAVAIAGMAVLGAGLAVVAPLTFSAAGVLAGPGDDEHHRQRSDAIIAVLNQFNYLGFVLGGVLTGLVSSAGSMRLGFVVPWVTTAALLALAPVFGRRSQPA
;
A
#
# COMPACT_ATOMS: atom_id res chain seq x y z
N MET A 1 8.41 10.03 -29.93
CA MET A 1 7.29 9.09 -29.63
C MET A 1 6.13 9.42 -30.58
N SER A 2 5.54 8.43 -31.27
CA SER A 2 4.40 8.68 -32.16
C SER A 2 3.15 9.06 -31.34
N THR A 3 2.23 9.82 -31.97
CA THR A 3 0.94 10.21 -31.33
C THR A 3 0.15 9.00 -30.82
N ALA A 4 0.18 7.88 -31.56
CA ALA A 4 -0.48 6.64 -31.17
C ALA A 4 0.13 6.00 -29.91
N ALA A 5 1.47 6.02 -29.78
CA ALA A 5 2.16 5.54 -28.59
C ALA A 5 1.86 6.41 -27.36
N ALA A 6 1.84 7.73 -27.54
CA ALA A 6 1.49 8.66 -26.45
C ALA A 6 0.06 8.43 -25.94
N LEU A 7 -0.91 8.24 -26.87
CA LEU A 7 -2.30 7.96 -26.52
C LEU A 7 -2.44 6.61 -25.78
N ARG A 8 -1.72 5.58 -26.24
CA ARG A 8 -1.70 4.26 -25.57
C ARG A 8 -1.21 4.35 -24.13
N LEU A 9 -0.09 5.06 -23.89
CA LEU A 9 0.45 5.29 -22.56
C LEU A 9 -0.48 6.10 -21.67
N ALA A 10 -1.17 7.12 -22.22
CA ALA A 10 -2.14 7.92 -21.48
C ALA A 10 -3.36 7.09 -21.03
N ARG A 11 -3.91 6.24 -21.93
CA ARG A 11 -5.02 5.33 -21.61
C ARG A 11 -4.63 4.30 -20.55
N ALA A 12 -3.44 3.70 -20.67
CA ALA A 12 -2.95 2.73 -19.70
C ALA A 12 -2.71 3.41 -18.33
N ARG A 13 -2.19 4.64 -18.31
CA ARG A 13 -2.05 5.42 -17.07
C ARG A 13 -3.40 5.60 -16.36
N ALA A 14 -4.45 5.99 -17.10
CA ALA A 14 -5.78 6.12 -16.52
C ALA A 14 -6.28 4.79 -15.93
N GLY A 15 -6.11 3.66 -16.65
CA GLY A 15 -6.51 2.35 -16.14
C GLY A 15 -5.77 1.91 -14.89
N VAL A 16 -4.46 2.12 -14.83
CA VAL A 16 -3.65 1.81 -13.64
C VAL A 16 -4.01 2.74 -12.48
N SER A 17 -4.28 4.03 -12.73
CA SER A 17 -4.77 4.96 -11.70
C SER A 17 -6.09 4.50 -11.09
N VAL A 18 -7.03 4.01 -11.92
CA VAL A 18 -8.30 3.45 -11.44
C VAL A 18 -8.07 2.17 -10.63
N ALA A 19 -7.09 1.32 -10.97
CA ALA A 19 -6.74 0.14 -10.18
C ALA A 19 -6.22 0.51 -8.79
N PHE A 20 -5.30 1.49 -8.69
CA PHE A 20 -4.83 2.02 -7.41
C PHE A 20 -5.97 2.61 -6.57
N PHE A 21 -6.85 3.37 -7.19
CA PHE A 21 -8.04 3.89 -6.53
C PHE A 21 -8.94 2.76 -6.01
N ALA A 22 -9.24 1.75 -6.84
CA ALA A 22 -10.10 0.63 -6.47
C ALA A 22 -9.52 -0.17 -5.28
N GLN A 23 -8.19 -0.37 -5.26
CA GLN A 23 -7.52 -1.03 -4.14
C GLN A 23 -7.66 -0.19 -2.86
N GLY A 24 -7.33 1.10 -2.90
CA GLY A 24 -7.41 1.98 -1.73
C GLY A 24 -8.84 2.11 -1.20
N PHE A 25 -9.82 2.21 -2.11
CA PHE A 25 -11.24 2.27 -1.77
C PHE A 25 -11.72 1.00 -1.07
N GLY A 26 -11.48 -0.18 -1.67
CA GLY A 26 -11.88 -1.45 -1.10
C GLY A 26 -11.18 -1.74 0.24
N PHE A 27 -9.89 -1.41 0.35
CA PHE A 27 -9.13 -1.58 1.58
C PHE A 27 -9.68 -0.72 2.73
N ALA A 28 -9.96 0.56 2.47
CA ALA A 28 -10.55 1.45 3.47
C ALA A 28 -11.93 0.97 3.93
N VAL A 29 -12.78 0.52 2.98
CA VAL A 29 -14.11 0.01 3.33
C VAL A 29 -14.02 -1.24 4.20
N VAL A 30 -13.14 -2.18 3.88
CA VAL A 30 -12.94 -3.39 4.72
C VAL A 30 -12.46 -3.02 6.11
N LEU A 31 -11.48 -2.11 6.24
CA LEU A 31 -10.98 -1.66 7.54
C LEU A 31 -12.05 -0.94 8.38
N THR A 32 -12.84 -0.10 7.75
CA THR A 32 -13.85 0.69 8.46
C THR A 32 -15.12 -0.11 8.82
N HIS A 33 -15.31 -1.31 8.22
CA HIS A 33 -16.39 -2.23 8.58
C HIS A 33 -15.98 -3.29 9.62
N LEU A 34 -14.78 -3.25 10.19
CA LEU A 34 -14.34 -4.26 11.16
C LEU A 34 -15.27 -4.38 12.37
N THR A 35 -15.82 -3.27 12.86
CA THR A 35 -16.82 -3.27 13.95
C THR A 35 -18.10 -3.98 13.52
N ALA A 36 -18.60 -3.71 12.32
CA ALA A 36 -19.77 -4.38 11.78
C ALA A 36 -19.54 -5.90 11.57
N PHE A 37 -18.32 -6.32 11.25
CA PHE A 37 -17.97 -7.75 11.20
C PHE A 37 -17.97 -8.39 12.58
N LYS A 38 -17.44 -7.69 13.61
CA LYS A 38 -17.50 -8.14 15.01
C LYS A 38 -18.95 -8.37 15.43
N ASP A 39 -19.79 -7.37 15.26
CA ASP A 39 -21.19 -7.42 15.70
C ASP A 39 -21.97 -8.51 14.98
N ARG A 40 -21.80 -8.67 13.67
CA ARG A 40 -22.52 -9.68 12.89
C ARG A 40 -22.14 -11.10 13.24
N TRP A 41 -20.85 -11.36 13.50
CA TRP A 41 -20.32 -12.72 13.68
C TRP A 41 -19.96 -13.05 15.13
N GLY A 42 -20.20 -12.12 16.08
CA GLY A 42 -19.85 -12.32 17.49
C GLY A 42 -18.34 -12.49 17.73
N LEU A 43 -17.51 -11.79 16.92
CA LEU A 43 -16.05 -11.90 17.01
C LEU A 43 -15.50 -10.97 18.09
N ASP A 44 -14.54 -11.44 18.87
CA ASP A 44 -13.80 -10.60 19.79
C ASP A 44 -12.62 -9.87 19.09
N ASP A 45 -11.90 -9.04 19.82
CA ASP A 45 -10.79 -8.25 19.28
C ASP A 45 -9.63 -9.14 18.81
N LEU A 46 -9.40 -10.28 19.49
CA LEU A 46 -8.36 -11.22 19.11
C LEU A 46 -8.72 -11.93 17.80
N ALA A 47 -9.98 -12.35 17.65
CA ALA A 47 -10.46 -12.97 16.43
C ALA A 47 -10.37 -12.03 15.22
N ILE A 48 -10.78 -10.76 15.38
CA ILE A 48 -10.64 -9.72 14.33
C ILE A 48 -9.16 -9.48 13.99
N THR A 49 -8.29 -9.41 14.99
CA THR A 49 -6.84 -9.30 14.77
C THR A 49 -6.33 -10.50 13.97
N GLY A 50 -6.79 -11.71 14.29
CA GLY A 50 -6.47 -12.92 13.55
C GLY A 50 -6.96 -12.88 12.10
N VAL A 51 -8.16 -12.39 11.86
CA VAL A 51 -8.70 -12.18 10.50
C VAL A 51 -7.82 -11.22 9.70
N MET A 52 -7.46 -10.08 10.27
CA MET A 52 -6.63 -9.08 9.58
C MET A 52 -5.20 -9.59 9.33
N PHE A 53 -4.62 -10.32 10.28
CA PHE A 53 -3.35 -11.01 10.08
C PHE A 53 -3.44 -12.03 8.94
N GLY A 54 -4.51 -12.83 8.91
CA GLY A 54 -4.79 -13.79 7.84
C GLY A 54 -4.88 -13.11 6.46
N VAL A 55 -5.57 -11.97 6.38
CA VAL A 55 -5.64 -11.15 5.15
C VAL A 55 -4.24 -10.74 4.69
N ALA A 56 -3.38 -10.26 5.59
CA ALA A 56 -2.03 -9.84 5.25
C ALA A 56 -1.16 -11.02 4.74
N VAL A 57 -1.25 -12.19 5.38
CA VAL A 57 -0.55 -13.41 4.95
C VAL A 57 -1.03 -13.87 3.57
N LEU A 58 -2.35 -13.89 3.37
CA LEU A 58 -2.96 -14.28 2.09
C LEU A 58 -2.65 -13.26 0.98
N ALA A 59 -2.52 -11.97 1.32
CA ALA A 59 -2.06 -10.96 0.39
C ALA A 59 -0.59 -11.19 -0.03
N GLY A 60 0.29 -11.58 0.88
CA GLY A 60 1.65 -12.03 0.54
C GLY A 60 1.67 -13.21 -0.44
N ALA A 61 0.80 -14.21 -0.21
CA ALA A 61 0.63 -15.32 -1.14
C ALA A 61 0.09 -14.86 -2.50
N GLY A 62 -0.92 -13.98 -2.51
CA GLY A 62 -1.50 -13.38 -3.72
C GLY A 62 -0.48 -12.62 -4.54
N SER A 63 0.39 -11.85 -3.89
CA SER A 63 1.50 -11.14 -4.53
C SER A 63 2.47 -12.11 -5.24
N THR A 64 2.77 -13.25 -4.59
CA THR A 64 3.62 -14.30 -5.17
C THR A 64 2.95 -14.92 -6.42
N VAL A 65 1.65 -15.19 -6.35
CA VAL A 65 0.84 -15.69 -7.48
C VAL A 65 0.84 -14.69 -8.63
N ALA A 66 0.62 -13.39 -8.33
CA ALA A 66 0.68 -12.33 -9.34
C ALA A 66 2.03 -12.29 -10.06
N GLY A 67 3.14 -12.39 -9.31
CA GLY A 67 4.47 -12.48 -9.90
C GLY A 67 4.65 -13.71 -10.82
N ALA A 68 4.07 -14.86 -10.47
CA ALA A 68 4.10 -16.05 -11.30
C ALA A 68 3.27 -15.89 -12.60
N ILE A 69 2.08 -15.29 -12.48
CA ILE A 69 1.21 -14.98 -13.63
C ILE A 69 1.88 -13.94 -14.54
N ALA A 70 2.41 -12.86 -13.95
CA ALA A 70 3.06 -11.79 -14.70
C ALA A 70 4.22 -12.30 -15.56
N ARG A 71 5.01 -13.23 -15.02
CA ARG A 71 6.10 -13.88 -15.77
C ARG A 71 5.64 -14.74 -16.93
N ARG A 72 4.43 -15.30 -16.90
CA ARG A 72 3.92 -16.20 -17.94
C ARG A 72 3.10 -15.49 -19.01
N ILE A 73 2.24 -14.59 -18.59
CA ILE A 73 1.21 -14.00 -19.45
C ILE A 73 1.06 -12.47 -19.26
N GLY A 74 1.93 -11.83 -18.46
CA GLY A 74 2.00 -10.40 -18.30
C GLY A 74 1.30 -9.85 -17.05
N SER A 75 1.83 -8.72 -16.55
CA SER A 75 1.33 -8.06 -15.34
C SER A 75 -0.07 -7.47 -15.49
N SER A 76 -0.49 -7.12 -16.72
CA SER A 76 -1.87 -6.66 -16.99
C SER A 76 -2.91 -7.76 -16.75
N VAL A 77 -2.59 -9.01 -17.09
CA VAL A 77 -3.48 -10.15 -16.83
C VAL A 77 -3.53 -10.47 -15.34
N ALA A 78 -2.37 -10.45 -14.67
CA ALA A 78 -2.29 -10.64 -13.23
C ALA A 78 -3.14 -9.60 -12.47
N LEU A 79 -3.07 -8.32 -12.89
CA LEU A 79 -3.85 -7.23 -12.30
C LEU A 79 -5.37 -7.43 -12.49
N ARG A 80 -5.80 -7.79 -13.70
CA ARG A 80 -7.22 -8.07 -13.97
C ARG A 80 -7.76 -9.23 -13.13
N ILE A 81 -7.01 -10.32 -13.04
CA ILE A 81 -7.38 -11.48 -12.22
C ILE A 81 -7.46 -11.04 -10.75
N GLY A 82 -6.46 -10.32 -10.23
CA GLY A 82 -6.46 -9.83 -8.86
C GLY A 82 -7.68 -8.96 -8.52
N LEU A 83 -8.04 -8.03 -9.43
CA LEU A 83 -9.22 -7.18 -9.28
C LEU A 83 -10.52 -7.99 -9.24
N LEU A 84 -10.66 -8.99 -10.11
CA LEU A 84 -11.84 -9.87 -10.12
C LEU A 84 -11.90 -10.79 -8.91
N VAL A 85 -10.76 -11.31 -8.44
CA VAL A 85 -10.67 -12.11 -7.21
C VAL A 85 -11.05 -11.26 -5.99
N ALA A 86 -10.56 -10.02 -5.90
CA ALA A 86 -10.95 -9.11 -4.83
C ALA A 86 -12.46 -8.79 -4.87
N ALA A 87 -13.02 -8.54 -6.05
CA ALA A 87 -14.46 -8.33 -6.23
C ALA A 87 -15.28 -9.55 -5.77
N ALA A 88 -14.88 -10.75 -6.19
CA ALA A 88 -15.52 -11.99 -5.77
C ALA A 88 -15.45 -12.19 -4.24
N GLY A 89 -14.29 -11.87 -3.63
CA GLY A 89 -14.11 -11.93 -2.18
C GLY A 89 -15.06 -10.99 -1.43
N LEU A 90 -15.18 -9.72 -1.88
CA LEU A 90 -16.09 -8.75 -1.29
C LEU A 90 -17.56 -9.16 -1.44
N LEU A 91 -17.93 -9.66 -2.62
CA LEU A 91 -19.27 -10.16 -2.88
C LEU A 91 -19.61 -11.35 -1.95
N THR A 92 -18.71 -12.33 -1.87
CA THR A 92 -18.88 -13.52 -1.01
C THR A 92 -18.95 -13.12 0.47
N ALA A 93 -18.07 -12.27 0.95
CA ALA A 93 -18.06 -11.82 2.34
C ALA A 93 -19.35 -11.03 2.70
N GLY A 94 -19.82 -10.16 1.80
CA GLY A 94 -21.03 -9.39 2.01
C GLY A 94 -22.30 -10.23 2.06
N THR A 95 -22.40 -11.23 1.19
CA THR A 95 -23.58 -12.12 1.08
C THR A 95 -23.49 -13.38 1.92
N ALA A 96 -22.41 -13.56 2.72
CA ALA A 96 -22.21 -14.74 3.54
C ALA A 96 -23.36 -14.99 4.53
N GLY A 97 -23.86 -16.21 4.54
CA GLY A 97 -24.88 -16.69 5.48
C GLY A 97 -24.31 -17.24 6.79
N ASP A 98 -23.03 -17.58 6.80
CA ASP A 98 -22.32 -18.12 7.96
C ASP A 98 -20.87 -17.58 8.03
N LEU A 99 -20.22 -17.81 9.18
CA LEU A 99 -18.87 -17.33 9.45
C LEU A 99 -17.82 -17.97 8.51
N VAL A 100 -17.98 -19.23 8.14
CA VAL A 100 -17.00 -19.94 7.29
C VAL A 100 -16.97 -19.30 5.90
N LEU A 101 -18.15 -19.04 5.32
CA LEU A 101 -18.27 -18.38 4.02
C LEU A 101 -17.77 -16.94 4.07
N PHE A 102 -18.01 -16.22 5.17
CA PHE A 102 -17.46 -14.89 5.40
C PHE A 102 -15.92 -14.91 5.41
N LEU A 103 -15.31 -15.81 6.20
CA LEU A 103 -13.87 -15.96 6.28
C LEU A 103 -13.26 -16.37 4.93
N ALA A 104 -13.93 -17.26 4.19
CA ALA A 104 -13.50 -17.61 2.84
C ALA A 104 -13.55 -16.40 1.89
N GLY A 105 -14.59 -15.57 1.98
CA GLY A 105 -14.74 -14.34 1.20
C GLY A 105 -13.63 -13.32 1.53
N ILE A 106 -13.39 -13.06 2.81
CA ILE A 106 -12.33 -12.16 3.26
C ILE A 106 -10.94 -12.71 2.90
N GLY A 107 -10.73 -14.02 2.99
CA GLY A 107 -9.49 -14.65 2.55
C GLY A 107 -9.27 -14.51 1.04
N CYS A 108 -10.31 -14.73 0.24
CA CYS A 108 -10.29 -14.49 -1.20
C CYS A 108 -9.96 -13.03 -1.53
N TYR A 109 -10.60 -12.08 -0.82
CA TYR A 109 -10.27 -10.66 -0.92
C TYR A 109 -8.80 -10.39 -0.61
N GLY A 110 -8.24 -10.98 0.44
CA GLY A 110 -6.83 -10.86 0.82
C GLY A 110 -5.89 -11.31 -0.31
N ILE A 111 -6.15 -12.48 -0.92
CA ILE A 111 -5.39 -12.96 -2.09
C ILE A 111 -5.49 -11.95 -3.23
N GLY A 112 -6.69 -11.49 -3.57
CA GLY A 112 -6.93 -10.49 -4.60
C GLY A 112 -6.18 -9.18 -4.32
N LEU A 113 -6.21 -8.71 -3.06
CA LEU A 113 -5.51 -7.51 -2.62
C LEU A 113 -3.99 -7.60 -2.92
N GLY A 114 -3.36 -8.73 -2.57
CA GLY A 114 -1.96 -8.94 -2.85
C GLY A 114 -1.63 -9.05 -4.34
N MET A 115 -2.51 -9.69 -5.12
CA MET A 115 -2.36 -9.76 -6.57
C MET A 115 -2.44 -8.36 -7.21
N ILE A 116 -3.40 -7.53 -6.77
CA ILE A 116 -3.54 -6.15 -7.24
C ILE A 116 -2.28 -5.38 -6.90
N ASP A 117 -1.86 -5.40 -5.64
CA ASP A 117 -0.74 -4.61 -5.15
C ASP A 117 0.56 -4.88 -5.94
N ALA A 118 0.94 -6.13 -6.12
CA ALA A 118 2.12 -6.46 -6.90
C ALA A 118 1.98 -6.03 -8.37
N SER A 119 0.88 -6.38 -9.03
CA SER A 119 0.75 -6.20 -10.47
C SER A 119 0.47 -4.75 -10.88
N GLN A 120 -0.22 -3.96 -10.06
CA GLN A 120 -0.39 -2.52 -10.34
C GLN A 120 0.94 -1.76 -10.21
N ASN A 121 1.80 -2.12 -9.23
CA ASN A 121 3.14 -1.54 -9.13
C ASN A 121 4.02 -1.93 -10.31
N MET A 122 3.94 -3.17 -10.82
CA MET A 122 4.61 -3.57 -12.07
C MET A 122 4.15 -2.70 -13.24
N GLN A 123 2.83 -2.51 -13.42
CA GLN A 123 2.26 -1.66 -14.46
C GLN A 123 2.68 -0.19 -14.31
N ALA A 124 2.69 0.33 -13.08
CA ALA A 124 3.06 1.71 -12.79
C ALA A 124 4.55 1.98 -13.10
N VAL A 125 5.44 1.06 -12.72
CA VAL A 125 6.88 1.14 -13.05
C VAL A 125 7.10 1.06 -14.56
N ALA A 126 6.41 0.17 -15.28
CA ALA A 126 6.49 0.08 -16.73
C ALA A 126 6.03 1.37 -17.42
N LEU A 127 4.97 2.03 -16.89
CA LEU A 127 4.52 3.33 -17.38
C LEU A 127 5.52 4.46 -17.09
N GLU A 128 6.14 4.46 -15.92
CA GLU A 128 7.19 5.40 -15.52
C GLU A 128 8.39 5.29 -16.46
N THR A 129 8.88 4.07 -16.70
CA THR A 129 9.97 3.79 -17.64
C THR A 129 9.63 4.24 -19.06
N GLY A 130 8.44 3.88 -19.57
CA GLY A 130 8.02 4.25 -20.91
C GLY A 130 7.82 5.76 -21.13
N ARG A 131 7.63 6.54 -20.05
CA ARG A 131 7.51 8.00 -20.10
C ARG A 131 8.83 8.73 -19.81
N GLY A 132 9.80 8.07 -19.22
CA GLY A 132 11.07 8.66 -18.80
C GLY A 132 10.93 9.73 -17.70
N GLN A 133 9.85 9.72 -16.94
CA GLN A 133 9.55 10.71 -15.89
C GLN A 133 8.96 10.02 -14.66
N SER A 134 9.38 10.45 -13.46
CA SER A 134 8.79 9.99 -12.20
C SER A 134 7.30 10.32 -12.14
N ILE A 135 6.45 9.30 -12.05
CA ILE A 135 4.99 9.40 -11.97
C ILE A 135 4.39 8.42 -10.94
N LEU A 136 5.22 7.64 -10.27
CA LEU A 136 4.76 6.56 -9.40
C LEU A 136 4.01 7.09 -8.18
N THR A 137 4.44 8.23 -7.61
CA THR A 137 3.76 8.84 -6.47
C THR A 137 2.34 9.28 -6.82
N SER A 138 2.08 9.68 -8.08
CA SER A 138 0.74 10.04 -8.53
C SER A 138 -0.25 8.87 -8.56
N PHE A 139 0.21 7.64 -8.80
CA PHE A 139 -0.62 6.45 -8.68
C PHE A 139 -0.99 6.17 -7.21
N HIS A 140 -0.02 6.29 -6.30
CA HIS A 140 -0.28 6.17 -4.86
C HIS A 140 -1.18 7.30 -4.31
N ALA A 141 -1.20 8.47 -4.94
CA ALA A 141 -2.19 9.52 -4.65
C ALA A 141 -3.61 9.05 -5.01
N CYS A 142 -3.80 8.34 -6.13
CA CYS A 142 -5.09 7.74 -6.48
C CYS A 142 -5.52 6.69 -5.43
N TRP A 143 -4.57 5.89 -4.92
CA TRP A 143 -4.82 4.97 -3.81
C TRP A 143 -5.32 5.69 -2.55
N SER A 144 -4.68 6.79 -2.15
CA SER A 144 -5.13 7.61 -1.01
C SER A 144 -6.50 8.22 -1.23
N ALA A 145 -6.76 8.73 -2.44
CA ALA A 145 -8.08 9.26 -2.80
C ALA A 145 -9.17 8.17 -2.67
N GLY A 146 -8.86 6.96 -3.14
CA GLY A 146 -9.72 5.79 -2.94
C GLY A 146 -9.98 5.52 -1.45
N GLY A 147 -8.93 5.53 -0.63
CA GLY A 147 -9.02 5.32 0.81
C GLY A 147 -9.91 6.35 1.53
N ILE A 148 -9.76 7.63 1.19
CA ILE A 148 -10.60 8.71 1.74
C ILE A 148 -12.06 8.50 1.34
N LEU A 149 -12.31 8.24 0.04
CA LEU A 149 -13.69 8.02 -0.44
C LEU A 149 -14.30 6.73 0.09
N GLY A 150 -13.49 5.69 0.36
CA GLY A 150 -13.94 4.48 1.03
C GLY A 150 -14.40 4.73 2.46
N ALA A 151 -13.66 5.53 3.22
CA ALA A 151 -14.07 5.95 4.56
C ALA A 151 -15.36 6.79 4.56
N VAL A 152 -15.48 7.72 3.60
CA VAL A 152 -16.71 8.51 3.40
C VAL A 152 -17.90 7.60 3.03
N TYR A 153 -17.67 6.64 2.12
CA TYR A 153 -18.69 5.66 1.75
C TYR A 153 -19.21 4.90 2.97
N THR A 154 -18.32 4.37 3.81
CA THR A 154 -18.71 3.66 5.05
C THR A 154 -19.49 4.57 5.99
N ALA A 155 -19.06 5.81 6.15
CA ALA A 155 -19.78 6.78 6.99
C ALA A 155 -21.21 7.07 6.49
N LEU A 156 -21.39 7.14 5.17
CA LEU A 156 -22.71 7.36 4.56
C LEU A 156 -23.60 6.11 4.54
N THR A 157 -23.00 4.93 4.52
CA THR A 157 -23.72 3.66 4.43
C THR A 157 -23.70 2.86 5.74
N HIS A 158 -23.34 3.48 6.86
CA HIS A 158 -23.21 2.81 8.18
C HIS A 158 -24.50 2.09 8.62
N THR A 159 -25.66 2.51 8.14
CA THR A 159 -26.95 1.86 8.40
C THR A 159 -27.28 0.73 7.44
N TRP A 160 -26.48 0.54 6.39
CA TRP A 160 -26.74 -0.50 5.41
C TRP A 160 -26.33 -1.87 5.94
N ALA A 161 -27.10 -2.90 5.56
CA ALA A 161 -26.68 -4.25 5.81
C ALA A 161 -25.40 -4.57 5.01
N LEU A 162 -24.49 -5.36 5.59
CA LEU A 162 -23.26 -5.81 4.92
C LEU A 162 -23.53 -6.49 3.57
N ALA A 163 -24.69 -7.18 3.47
CA ALA A 163 -25.18 -7.82 2.26
C ALA A 163 -25.47 -6.84 1.10
N LEU A 164 -25.53 -5.55 1.39
CA LEU A 164 -25.66 -4.49 0.37
C LEU A 164 -24.37 -3.69 0.26
N ALA A 165 -23.77 -3.31 1.38
CA ALA A 165 -22.59 -2.43 1.41
C ALA A 165 -21.39 -3.06 0.66
N LEU A 166 -21.02 -4.31 0.94
CA LEU A 166 -19.84 -4.94 0.32
C LEU A 166 -20.07 -5.31 -1.17
N PRO A 167 -21.21 -5.88 -1.61
CA PRO A 167 -21.45 -6.10 -3.04
C PRO A 167 -21.43 -4.84 -3.89
N VAL A 168 -21.97 -3.72 -3.39
CA VAL A 168 -21.93 -2.43 -4.12
C VAL A 168 -20.50 -2.00 -4.40
N ILE A 169 -19.59 -2.11 -3.44
CA ILE A 169 -18.18 -1.75 -3.65
C ILE A 169 -17.43 -2.74 -4.52
N ALA A 170 -17.87 -4.00 -4.61
CA ALA A 170 -17.28 -5.00 -5.51
C ALA A 170 -17.36 -4.58 -6.99
N VAL A 171 -18.28 -3.68 -7.35
CA VAL A 171 -18.37 -3.12 -8.71
C VAL A 171 -17.12 -2.31 -9.07
N VAL A 172 -16.48 -1.64 -8.12
CA VAL A 172 -15.32 -0.76 -8.38
C VAL A 172 -14.13 -1.54 -8.97
N PRO A 173 -13.65 -2.64 -8.36
CA PRO A 173 -12.59 -3.44 -8.96
C PRO A 173 -13.01 -4.13 -10.27
N VAL A 174 -14.28 -4.46 -10.47
CA VAL A 174 -14.78 -4.97 -11.78
C VAL A 174 -14.62 -3.92 -12.86
N ILE A 175 -15.02 -2.67 -12.61
CA ILE A 175 -14.82 -1.55 -13.55
C ILE A 175 -13.31 -1.39 -13.83
N ALA A 176 -12.47 -1.39 -12.79
CA ALA A 176 -11.01 -1.25 -12.92
C ALA A 176 -10.41 -2.38 -13.79
N ALA A 177 -10.91 -3.62 -13.69
CA ALA A 177 -10.45 -4.75 -14.50
C ALA A 177 -10.74 -4.57 -16.00
N GLY A 178 -11.79 -3.84 -16.35
CA GLY A 178 -12.15 -3.49 -17.74
C GLY A 178 -11.31 -2.36 -18.36
N MET A 179 -10.55 -1.62 -17.55
CA MET A 179 -9.78 -0.46 -18.03
C MET A 179 -8.56 -0.85 -18.87
N PRO A 180 -8.10 0.04 -19.76
CA PRO A 180 -6.86 -0.17 -20.53
C PRO A 180 -5.64 -0.29 -19.64
N MET A 181 -4.75 -1.23 -19.95
CA MET A 181 -3.49 -1.47 -19.25
C MET A 181 -2.39 -1.71 -20.28
N LEU A 182 -1.12 -1.64 -19.87
CA LEU A 182 -0.02 -2.04 -20.75
C LEU A 182 -0.06 -3.55 -20.96
N THR A 183 -0.19 -3.97 -22.20
CA THR A 183 -0.13 -5.39 -22.60
C THR A 183 1.28 -5.73 -23.06
N GLY A 184 1.83 -6.83 -22.60
CA GLY A 184 3.06 -7.44 -23.07
C GLY A 184 2.94 -8.94 -22.83
N ARG A 185 3.42 -9.76 -23.76
CA ARG A 185 3.44 -11.21 -23.65
C ARG A 185 4.86 -11.66 -23.28
N LEU A 186 4.97 -12.62 -22.39
CA LEU A 186 6.25 -13.14 -21.94
C LEU A 186 6.59 -14.39 -22.78
N ASP A 187 7.54 -14.28 -23.69
CA ASP A 187 7.98 -15.44 -24.50
C ASP A 187 9.13 -16.24 -23.87
N ALA A 188 9.67 -15.83 -22.73
CA ALA A 188 10.69 -16.59 -22.01
C ALA A 188 10.59 -16.45 -20.49
N PRO A 189 10.87 -17.48 -19.69
CA PRO A 189 10.97 -17.36 -18.25
C PRO A 189 12.16 -16.44 -17.91
N ALA A 190 11.89 -15.30 -17.29
CA ALA A 190 12.95 -14.49 -16.71
C ALA A 190 13.72 -15.37 -15.71
N ALA A 191 14.95 -15.73 -16.05
CA ALA A 191 15.79 -16.46 -15.13
C ALA A 191 15.94 -15.63 -13.85
N ARG A 192 15.70 -16.23 -12.67
CA ARG A 192 16.04 -15.64 -11.37
C ARG A 192 17.55 -15.38 -11.22
N THR A 193 18.35 -15.87 -12.19
CA THR A 193 19.78 -15.66 -12.29
C THR A 193 20.06 -14.22 -12.69
N GLY A 194 20.78 -13.50 -11.83
CA GLY A 194 21.23 -12.14 -12.10
C GLY A 194 20.40 -11.02 -11.51
N LEU A 195 19.50 -11.31 -10.55
CA LEU A 195 18.86 -10.25 -9.77
C LEU A 195 19.89 -9.54 -8.87
N PRO A 196 19.88 -8.21 -8.79
CA PRO A 196 20.83 -7.45 -7.96
C PRO A 196 20.43 -7.52 -6.47
N TRP A 197 20.57 -8.71 -5.88
CA TRP A 197 20.07 -9.03 -4.52
C TRP A 197 20.51 -8.04 -3.44
N ARG A 198 21.74 -7.53 -3.53
CA ARG A 198 22.23 -6.54 -2.54
C ARG A 198 21.44 -5.25 -2.61
N ALA A 199 21.20 -4.72 -3.80
CA ALA A 199 20.42 -3.50 -3.98
C ALA A 199 18.94 -3.73 -3.62
N LEU A 200 18.41 -4.88 -4.05
CA LEU A 200 17.03 -5.28 -3.78
C LEU A 200 16.78 -5.49 -2.28
N ALA A 201 17.71 -6.10 -1.55
CA ALA A 201 17.62 -6.25 -0.11
C ALA A 201 17.67 -4.91 0.64
N LEU A 202 18.49 -3.95 0.18
CA LEU A 202 18.56 -2.62 0.78
C LEU A 202 17.28 -1.80 0.53
N LEU A 203 16.72 -1.86 -0.70
CA LEU A 203 15.43 -1.24 -1.01
C LEU A 203 14.30 -1.95 -0.26
N GLY A 204 14.34 -3.28 -0.17
CA GLY A 204 13.40 -4.07 0.63
C GLY A 204 13.46 -3.70 2.12
N ALA A 205 14.65 -3.51 2.67
CA ALA A 205 14.80 -3.04 4.04
C ALA A 205 14.18 -1.64 4.24
N ALA A 206 14.39 -0.71 3.30
CA ALA A 206 13.76 0.61 3.35
C ALA A 206 12.22 0.50 3.30
N LEU A 207 11.70 -0.42 2.49
CA LEU A 207 10.27 -0.68 2.38
C LEU A 207 9.69 -1.28 3.67
N VAL A 208 10.40 -2.24 4.29
CA VAL A 208 10.02 -2.81 5.60
C VAL A 208 9.97 -1.72 6.67
N LEU A 209 11.00 -0.86 6.76
CA LEU A 209 11.04 0.23 7.73
C LEU A 209 9.88 1.22 7.52
N PHE A 210 9.58 1.55 6.28
CA PHE A 210 8.43 2.37 5.94
C PHE A 210 7.12 1.71 6.38
N TYR A 211 6.90 0.43 6.04
CA TYR A 211 5.64 -0.25 6.38
C TYR A 211 5.50 -0.57 7.87
N ILE A 212 6.59 -0.69 8.63
CA ILE A 212 6.53 -0.69 10.10
C ILE A 212 5.92 0.62 10.60
N ALA A 213 6.38 1.75 10.07
CA ALA A 213 5.87 3.07 10.45
C ALA A 213 4.41 3.28 10.00
N ASP A 214 4.11 2.93 8.74
CA ASP A 214 2.78 3.08 8.14
C ASP A 214 1.73 2.20 8.82
N SER A 215 2.05 0.93 9.09
CA SER A 215 1.18 0.00 9.80
C SER A 215 0.94 0.42 11.24
N ALA A 216 1.97 0.86 11.96
CA ALA A 216 1.80 1.39 13.30
C ALA A 216 0.87 2.61 13.33
N ALA A 217 1.09 3.57 12.41
CA ALA A 217 0.27 4.76 12.29
C ALA A 217 -1.17 4.42 11.92
N SER A 218 -1.38 3.56 10.91
CA SER A 218 -2.73 3.24 10.42
C SER A 218 -3.54 2.37 11.38
N SER A 219 -2.91 1.36 12.01
CA SER A 219 -3.62 0.39 12.85
C SER A 219 -3.84 0.86 14.29
N TRP A 220 -2.89 1.62 14.84
CA TRP A 220 -2.89 1.94 16.27
C TRP A 220 -3.26 3.38 16.60
N SER A 221 -3.31 4.31 15.63
CA SER A 221 -3.58 5.73 15.91
C SER A 221 -4.93 5.97 16.58
N THR A 222 -6.01 5.33 16.10
CA THR A 222 -7.35 5.50 16.65
C THR A 222 -7.43 4.96 18.07
N VAL A 223 -6.85 3.77 18.32
CA VAL A 223 -6.79 3.17 19.66
C VAL A 223 -5.97 4.05 20.60
N TYR A 224 -4.82 4.53 20.14
CA TYR A 224 -3.98 5.43 20.94
C TYR A 224 -4.69 6.73 21.32
N LEU A 225 -5.35 7.38 20.36
CA LEU A 225 -6.09 8.61 20.62
C LEU A 225 -7.24 8.39 21.61
N ARG A 226 -8.00 7.28 21.46
CA ARG A 226 -9.14 6.97 22.31
C ARG A 226 -8.70 6.50 23.70
N ASP A 227 -7.87 5.45 23.76
CA ASP A 227 -7.62 4.71 24.99
C ASP A 227 -6.50 5.34 25.82
N ALA A 228 -5.48 5.93 25.21
CA ALA A 228 -4.35 6.52 25.92
C ALA A 228 -4.43 8.04 26.10
N LEU A 229 -5.07 8.75 25.16
CA LEU A 229 -5.21 10.20 25.22
C LEU A 229 -6.64 10.68 25.50
N HIS A 230 -7.57 9.74 25.74
CA HIS A 230 -8.96 9.99 26.09
C HIS A 230 -9.71 10.91 25.10
N ALA A 231 -9.37 10.78 23.81
CA ALA A 231 -10.10 11.45 22.74
C ALA A 231 -11.52 10.89 22.63
N SER A 232 -12.50 11.75 22.33
CA SER A 232 -13.85 11.27 22.06
C SER A 232 -13.91 10.42 20.78
N GLU A 233 -14.99 9.67 20.64
CA GLU A 233 -15.28 8.83 19.45
C GLU A 233 -15.19 9.65 18.14
N PHE A 234 -15.51 10.93 18.17
CA PHE A 234 -15.38 11.83 17.02
C PHE A 234 -13.92 12.17 16.69
N TRP A 235 -13.09 12.44 17.70
CA TRP A 235 -11.71 12.88 17.49
C TRP A 235 -10.73 11.73 17.20
N ALA A 236 -10.98 10.54 17.72
CA ALA A 236 -10.06 9.42 17.61
C ALA A 236 -9.78 9.00 16.14
N PRO A 237 -10.76 8.90 15.22
CA PRO A 237 -10.51 8.58 13.82
C PRO A 237 -9.80 9.69 13.05
N LEU A 238 -9.86 10.96 13.53
CA LEU A 238 -9.25 12.10 12.83
C LEU A 238 -7.73 12.02 12.77
N GLY A 239 -7.08 11.27 13.67
CA GLY A 239 -5.66 11.01 13.59
C GLY A 239 -5.29 10.29 12.28
N TYR A 240 -5.96 9.18 11.99
CA TYR A 240 -5.77 8.47 10.72
C TYR A 240 -6.20 9.32 9.52
N GLY A 241 -7.32 10.03 9.63
CA GLY A 241 -7.78 10.96 8.60
C GLY A 241 -6.72 12.02 8.24
N ALA A 242 -6.12 12.64 9.25
CA ALA A 242 -5.06 13.63 9.08
C ALA A 242 -3.82 13.05 8.38
N TYR A 243 -3.39 11.83 8.77
CA TYR A 243 -2.33 11.09 8.10
C TYR A 243 -2.62 10.86 6.61
N GLN A 244 -3.82 10.41 6.27
CA GLN A 244 -4.20 10.11 4.89
C GLN A 244 -4.33 11.37 4.03
N VAL A 245 -4.90 12.45 4.55
CA VAL A 245 -5.06 13.71 3.81
C VAL A 245 -3.71 14.33 3.49
N THR A 246 -2.82 14.45 4.48
CA THR A 246 -1.48 15.01 4.26
C THR A 246 -0.62 14.09 3.39
N GLY A 247 -0.79 12.76 3.53
CA GLY A 247 -0.17 11.77 2.66
C GLY A 247 -0.62 11.92 1.21
N LEU A 248 -1.90 12.19 0.96
CA LEU A 248 -2.41 12.47 -0.38
C LEU A 248 -1.74 13.71 -0.99
N VAL A 249 -1.69 14.81 -0.23
CA VAL A 249 -1.03 16.05 -0.68
C VAL A 249 0.45 15.80 -0.98
N SER A 250 1.15 15.09 -0.09
CA SER A 250 2.56 14.73 -0.27
C SER A 250 2.80 13.89 -1.53
N ARG A 251 1.93 12.93 -1.81
CA ARG A 251 2.00 12.08 -3.01
C ARG A 251 1.73 12.86 -4.30
N ILE A 252 0.78 13.80 -4.28
CA ILE A 252 0.52 14.68 -5.44
C ILE A 252 1.75 15.57 -5.74
N ALA A 253 2.38 16.14 -4.72
CA ALA A 253 3.57 16.95 -4.87
C ALA A 253 4.85 16.14 -5.14
N GLY A 254 4.86 14.86 -4.72
CA GLY A 254 6.03 14.01 -4.64
C GLY A 254 6.79 13.89 -5.96
N ASP A 255 6.11 13.63 -7.08
CA ASP A 255 6.74 13.50 -8.39
C ASP A 255 7.48 14.80 -8.81
N HIS A 256 6.91 15.97 -8.49
CA HIS A 256 7.54 17.25 -8.79
C HIS A 256 8.80 17.48 -7.92
N VAL A 257 8.68 17.20 -6.62
CA VAL A 257 9.79 17.36 -5.66
C VAL A 257 10.95 16.41 -5.99
N VAL A 258 10.64 15.16 -6.36
CA VAL A 258 11.64 14.16 -6.78
C VAL A 258 12.37 14.59 -8.05
N ARG A 259 11.66 15.10 -9.05
CA ARG A 259 12.29 15.60 -10.28
C ARG A 259 13.25 16.77 -10.01
N ARG A 260 12.96 17.59 -9.00
CA ARG A 260 13.77 18.78 -8.68
C ARG A 260 14.98 18.47 -7.80
N TYR A 261 14.83 17.60 -6.80
CA TYR A 261 15.83 17.38 -5.75
C TYR A 261 16.43 15.97 -5.75
N GLY A 262 15.86 15.05 -6.51
CA GLY A 262 16.26 13.65 -6.55
C GLY A 262 15.72 12.81 -5.38
N ALA A 263 15.54 11.51 -5.62
CA ALA A 263 14.96 10.59 -4.65
C ALA A 263 15.73 10.49 -3.32
N PRO A 264 17.08 10.48 -3.26
CA PRO A 264 17.80 10.40 -1.98
C PRO A 264 17.54 11.57 -1.04
N VAL A 265 17.41 12.78 -1.58
CA VAL A 265 17.11 13.98 -0.78
C VAL A 265 15.70 13.91 -0.25
N VAL A 266 14.75 13.50 -1.09
CA VAL A 266 13.33 13.38 -0.71
C VAL A 266 13.15 12.32 0.37
N VAL A 267 13.81 11.16 0.28
CA VAL A 267 13.75 10.11 1.31
C VAL A 267 14.36 10.58 2.63
N ARG A 268 15.46 11.35 2.62
CA ARG A 268 16.01 11.95 3.84
C ARG A 268 15.02 12.92 4.49
N LEU A 269 14.43 13.81 3.69
CA LEU A 269 13.41 14.75 4.19
C LEU A 269 12.20 13.99 4.75
N ALA A 270 11.74 12.94 4.06
CA ALA A 270 10.65 12.09 4.51
C ALA A 270 10.94 11.45 5.88
N ALA A 271 12.17 10.92 6.06
CA ALA A 271 12.60 10.34 7.32
C ALA A 271 12.67 11.39 8.45
N VAL A 272 13.23 12.58 8.19
CA VAL A 272 13.29 13.66 9.18
C VAL A 272 11.89 14.12 9.59
N ILE A 273 11.00 14.34 8.63
CA ILE A 273 9.60 14.73 8.89
C ILE A 273 8.89 13.60 9.66
N GLY A 274 9.12 12.34 9.28
CA GLY A 274 8.59 11.17 10.00
C GLY A 274 9.07 11.10 11.45
N LEU A 275 10.35 11.37 11.72
CA LEU A 275 10.89 11.45 13.07
C LEU A 275 10.24 12.55 13.91
N VAL A 276 9.99 13.72 13.33
CA VAL A 276 9.26 14.80 14.00
C VAL A 276 7.82 14.36 14.30
N GLY A 277 7.14 13.73 13.35
CA GLY A 277 5.77 13.24 13.52
C GLY A 277 5.64 12.20 14.64
N PHE A 278 6.54 11.20 14.69
CA PHE A 278 6.57 10.22 15.79
C PHE A 278 6.96 10.86 17.12
N GLY A 279 7.89 11.82 17.12
CA GLY A 279 8.21 12.59 18.33
C GLY A 279 6.99 13.31 18.89
N LEU A 280 6.20 13.96 18.03
CA LEU A 280 4.94 14.60 18.42
C LEU A 280 3.93 13.58 18.98
N LEU A 281 3.85 12.37 18.39
CA LEU A 281 2.98 11.29 18.87
C LEU A 281 3.41 10.79 20.25
N VAL A 282 4.67 10.42 20.43
CA VAL A 282 5.20 9.84 21.68
C VAL A 282 5.12 10.85 22.81
N LEU A 283 5.40 12.13 22.54
CA LEU A 283 5.42 13.21 23.51
C LEU A 283 4.09 13.95 23.64
N ALA A 284 3.04 13.52 22.94
CA ALA A 284 1.77 14.23 22.91
C ALA A 284 1.16 14.40 24.32
N PRO A 285 0.89 15.63 24.77
CA PRO A 285 0.18 15.88 26.04
C PRO A 285 -1.32 15.62 25.92
N GLY A 286 -1.85 15.52 24.69
CA GLY A 286 -3.27 15.30 24.42
C GLY A 286 -3.56 15.05 22.93
N PRO A 287 -4.84 14.79 22.59
CA PRO A 287 -5.25 14.36 21.26
C PRO A 287 -4.87 15.31 20.13
N ALA A 288 -4.96 16.63 20.33
CA ALA A 288 -4.68 17.62 19.30
C ALA A 288 -3.22 17.54 18.79
N VAL A 289 -2.23 17.38 19.70
CA VAL A 289 -0.82 17.24 19.33
C VAL A 289 -0.56 15.89 18.65
N ALA A 290 -1.23 14.83 19.10
CA ALA A 290 -1.12 13.53 18.45
C ALA A 290 -1.69 13.55 17.01
N ILE A 291 -2.84 14.19 16.79
CA ILE A 291 -3.43 14.38 15.45
C ILE A 291 -2.49 15.20 14.56
N ALA A 292 -1.88 16.27 15.08
CA ALA A 292 -0.86 17.04 14.37
C ALA A 292 0.35 16.18 14.02
N GLY A 293 0.82 15.33 14.95
CA GLY A 293 1.87 14.33 14.71
C GLY A 293 1.51 13.37 13.57
N MET A 294 0.28 12.87 13.52
CA MET A 294 -0.22 12.04 12.44
C MET A 294 -0.23 12.77 11.10
N ALA A 295 -0.65 14.04 11.08
CA ALA A 295 -0.57 14.87 9.86
C ALA A 295 0.88 15.04 9.38
N VAL A 296 1.82 15.29 10.29
CA VAL A 296 3.25 15.40 9.95
C VAL A 296 3.80 14.07 9.42
N LEU A 297 3.43 12.94 10.02
CA LEU A 297 3.81 11.60 9.52
C LEU A 297 3.34 11.38 8.09
N GLY A 298 2.09 11.66 7.79
CA GLY A 298 1.52 11.52 6.45
C GLY A 298 2.25 12.41 5.44
N ALA A 299 2.53 13.67 5.78
CA ALA A 299 3.27 14.59 4.92
C ALA A 299 4.70 14.10 4.60
N GLY A 300 5.35 13.43 5.57
CA GLY A 300 6.72 12.92 5.37
C GLY A 300 6.75 11.57 4.67
N LEU A 301 6.18 10.55 5.29
CA LEU A 301 6.45 9.17 4.94
C LEU A 301 5.75 8.67 3.66
N ALA A 302 4.67 9.30 3.24
CA ALA A 302 3.80 8.81 2.17
C ALA A 302 4.49 8.58 0.81
N VAL A 303 5.62 9.22 0.55
CA VAL A 303 6.37 9.09 -0.71
C VAL A 303 7.42 7.97 -0.70
N VAL A 304 7.72 7.37 0.46
CA VAL A 304 8.82 6.40 0.58
C VAL A 304 8.53 5.11 -0.22
N ALA A 305 7.33 4.53 -0.09
CA ALA A 305 6.97 3.33 -0.82
C ALA A 305 7.01 3.54 -2.35
N PRO A 306 6.32 4.54 -2.94
CA PRO A 306 6.40 4.76 -4.38
C PRO A 306 7.84 4.99 -4.87
N LEU A 307 8.67 5.73 -4.13
CA LEU A 307 10.06 5.93 -4.48
C LEU A 307 10.89 4.64 -4.41
N THR A 308 10.57 3.75 -3.49
CA THR A 308 11.23 2.44 -3.40
C THR A 308 10.91 1.57 -4.61
N PHE A 309 9.65 1.54 -5.06
CA PHE A 309 9.27 0.83 -6.28
C PHE A 309 9.88 1.46 -7.53
N SER A 310 9.92 2.78 -7.62
CA SER A 310 10.58 3.49 -8.71
C SER A 310 12.09 3.17 -8.78
N ALA A 311 12.79 3.23 -7.64
CA ALA A 311 14.20 2.87 -7.54
C ALA A 311 14.46 1.39 -7.89
N ALA A 312 13.55 0.49 -7.52
CA ALA A 312 13.64 -0.92 -7.88
C ALA A 312 13.46 -1.15 -9.38
N GLY A 313 12.58 -0.41 -10.04
CA GLY A 313 12.42 -0.46 -11.50
C GLY A 313 13.71 -0.16 -12.26
N VAL A 314 14.52 0.80 -11.77
CA VAL A 314 15.84 1.13 -12.35
C VAL A 314 16.83 -0.06 -12.30
N LEU A 315 16.67 -0.97 -11.33
CA LEU A 315 17.54 -2.15 -11.23
C LEU A 315 17.35 -3.16 -12.37
N ALA A 316 16.28 -3.04 -13.14
CA ALA A 316 16.08 -3.86 -14.35
C ALA A 316 17.12 -3.54 -15.45
N GLY A 317 17.78 -2.38 -15.35
CA GLY A 317 18.75 -1.91 -16.34
C GLY A 317 18.11 -1.03 -17.43
N PRO A 318 18.87 -0.58 -18.42
CA PRO A 318 18.32 0.17 -19.55
C PRO A 318 17.56 -0.73 -20.51
N GLY A 319 16.49 -0.23 -21.12
CA GLY A 319 15.69 -0.93 -22.12
C GLY A 319 14.18 -0.65 -21.94
N ASP A 320 13.43 -1.00 -22.96
CA ASP A 320 11.96 -0.95 -22.97
C ASP A 320 11.37 -2.20 -23.67
N ASP A 321 12.24 -3.16 -23.98
CA ASP A 321 11.87 -4.43 -24.59
C ASP A 321 11.19 -5.37 -23.59
N GLU A 322 10.77 -6.52 -24.06
CA GLU A 322 10.06 -7.52 -23.28
C GLU A 322 10.93 -8.11 -22.16
N HIS A 323 12.24 -8.32 -22.41
CA HIS A 323 13.16 -8.84 -21.41
C HIS A 323 13.35 -7.87 -20.25
N HIS A 324 13.44 -6.56 -20.55
CA HIS A 324 13.52 -5.53 -19.53
C HIS A 324 12.27 -5.53 -18.66
N ARG A 325 11.06 -5.59 -19.26
CA ARG A 325 9.80 -5.64 -18.51
C ARG A 325 9.71 -6.87 -17.61
N GLN A 326 10.07 -8.05 -18.12
CA GLN A 326 10.09 -9.29 -17.34
C GLN A 326 11.00 -9.18 -16.10
N ARG A 327 12.20 -8.60 -16.30
CA ARG A 327 13.15 -8.39 -15.22
C ARG A 327 12.63 -7.39 -14.20
N SER A 328 12.01 -6.30 -14.64
CA SER A 328 11.36 -5.32 -13.80
C SER A 328 10.21 -5.94 -12.99
N ASP A 329 9.31 -6.69 -13.63
CA ASP A 329 8.20 -7.37 -12.97
C ASP A 329 8.70 -8.37 -11.91
N ALA A 330 9.78 -9.11 -12.19
CA ALA A 330 10.39 -10.02 -11.23
C ALA A 330 10.98 -9.29 -10.02
N ILE A 331 11.63 -8.15 -10.22
CA ILE A 331 12.18 -7.29 -9.18
C ILE A 331 11.05 -6.74 -8.29
N ILE A 332 10.00 -6.20 -8.91
CA ILE A 332 8.85 -5.64 -8.20
C ILE A 332 8.09 -6.73 -7.41
N ALA A 333 7.93 -7.93 -7.98
CA ALA A 333 7.30 -9.04 -7.28
C ALA A 333 8.05 -9.47 -6.02
N VAL A 334 9.39 -9.50 -6.08
CA VAL A 334 10.23 -9.78 -4.91
C VAL A 334 10.14 -8.64 -3.89
N LEU A 335 10.25 -7.39 -4.36
CA LEU A 335 10.18 -6.21 -3.49
C LEU A 335 8.86 -6.15 -2.73
N ASN A 336 7.77 -6.51 -3.39
CA ASN A 336 6.43 -6.46 -2.77
C ASN A 336 6.27 -7.43 -1.58
N GLN A 337 7.10 -8.46 -1.44
CA GLN A 337 7.09 -9.34 -0.26
C GLN A 337 7.56 -8.59 1.01
N PHE A 338 8.48 -7.65 0.85
CA PHE A 338 8.96 -6.81 1.96
C PHE A 338 7.87 -5.86 2.49
N ASN A 339 6.92 -5.46 1.65
CA ASN A 339 5.74 -4.70 2.03
C ASN A 339 4.94 -5.44 3.14
N TYR A 340 4.55 -6.69 2.87
CA TYR A 340 3.77 -7.48 3.82
C TYR A 340 4.56 -7.80 5.09
N LEU A 341 5.86 -8.08 4.96
CA LEU A 341 6.72 -8.27 6.12
C LEU A 341 6.74 -7.02 7.02
N GLY A 342 6.92 -5.84 6.43
CA GLY A 342 6.93 -4.57 7.15
C GLY A 342 5.58 -4.28 7.81
N PHE A 343 4.48 -4.50 7.10
CA PHE A 343 3.13 -4.28 7.61
C PHE A 343 2.83 -5.16 8.85
N VAL A 344 3.14 -6.45 8.77
CA VAL A 344 2.96 -7.39 9.88
C VAL A 344 3.85 -6.99 11.06
N LEU A 345 5.14 -6.74 10.82
CA LEU A 345 6.07 -6.34 11.86
C LEU A 345 5.63 -5.05 12.58
N GLY A 346 5.14 -4.06 11.82
CA GLY A 346 4.69 -2.79 12.39
C GLY A 346 3.49 -2.96 13.32
N GLY A 347 2.48 -3.69 12.89
CA GLY A 347 1.32 -3.98 13.73
C GLY A 347 1.66 -4.78 14.99
N VAL A 348 2.43 -5.88 14.81
CA VAL A 348 2.77 -6.80 15.90
C VAL A 348 3.74 -6.15 16.90
N LEU A 349 4.85 -5.57 16.45
CA LEU A 349 5.86 -4.99 17.35
C LEU A 349 5.29 -3.81 18.14
N THR A 350 4.53 -2.94 17.47
CA THR A 350 3.87 -1.81 18.16
C THR A 350 2.88 -2.34 19.20
N GLY A 351 2.07 -3.34 18.87
CA GLY A 351 1.12 -3.94 19.81
C GLY A 351 1.77 -4.63 21.00
N LEU A 352 2.81 -5.44 20.77
CA LEU A 352 3.55 -6.13 21.83
C LEU A 352 4.21 -5.16 22.81
N VAL A 353 4.86 -4.11 22.31
CA VAL A 353 5.48 -3.09 23.16
C VAL A 353 4.43 -2.28 23.91
N SER A 354 3.29 -1.99 23.26
CA SER A 354 2.16 -1.32 23.90
C SER A 354 1.57 -2.11 25.06
N SER A 355 1.40 -3.42 24.89
CA SER A 355 0.86 -4.31 25.94
C SER A 355 1.82 -4.53 27.11
N ALA A 356 3.12 -4.46 26.88
CA ALA A 356 4.14 -4.59 27.91
C ALA A 356 4.38 -3.31 28.73
N GLY A 357 3.89 -2.16 28.26
CA GLY A 357 4.12 -0.87 28.92
C GLY A 357 2.99 0.12 28.70
N SER A 358 3.08 0.89 27.62
CA SER A 358 2.04 1.87 27.27
C SER A 358 1.96 2.03 25.75
N MET A 359 0.83 2.52 25.26
CA MET A 359 0.65 2.84 23.83
C MET A 359 1.69 3.84 23.32
N ARG A 360 2.18 4.76 24.18
CA ARG A 360 3.27 5.68 23.83
C ARG A 360 4.57 4.94 23.52
N LEU A 361 4.90 3.94 24.33
CA LEU A 361 6.10 3.11 24.11
C LEU A 361 5.98 2.27 22.84
N GLY A 362 4.77 1.83 22.47
CA GLY A 362 4.53 1.16 21.20
C GLY A 362 4.99 1.99 20.00
N PHE A 363 4.74 3.31 20.01
CA PHE A 363 5.16 4.21 18.95
C PHE A 363 6.65 4.55 18.93
N VAL A 364 7.41 4.20 19.98
CA VAL A 364 8.89 4.30 19.96
C VAL A 364 9.48 3.32 18.94
N VAL A 365 8.85 2.16 18.72
CA VAL A 365 9.31 1.17 17.72
C VAL A 365 9.38 1.78 16.32
N PRO A 366 8.28 2.28 15.73
CA PRO A 366 8.32 2.90 14.41
C PRO A 366 9.13 4.20 14.41
N TRP A 367 9.25 4.91 15.53
CA TRP A 367 10.09 6.09 15.64
C TRP A 367 11.57 5.75 15.41
N VAL A 368 12.09 4.76 16.13
CA VAL A 368 13.48 4.30 15.99
C VAL A 368 13.73 3.70 14.60
N THR A 369 12.81 2.89 14.09
CA THR A 369 12.96 2.29 12.76
C THR A 369 12.91 3.33 11.64
N THR A 370 12.16 4.41 11.80
CA THR A 370 12.14 5.53 10.84
C THR A 370 13.52 6.22 10.76
N ALA A 371 14.29 6.31 11.85
CA ALA A 371 15.64 6.86 11.82
C ALA A 371 16.58 6.06 10.89
N ALA A 372 16.41 4.76 10.79
CA ALA A 372 17.21 3.91 9.90
C ALA A 372 17.01 4.23 8.40
N LEU A 373 15.90 4.85 8.00
CA LEU A 373 15.68 5.32 6.62
C LEU A 373 16.72 6.37 6.20
N LEU A 374 17.25 7.17 7.15
CA LEU A 374 18.30 8.14 6.86
C LEU A 374 19.56 7.47 6.31
N ALA A 375 19.94 6.32 6.88
CA ALA A 375 21.09 5.53 6.43
C ALA A 375 20.84 4.86 5.06
N LEU A 376 19.59 4.54 4.73
CA LEU A 376 19.23 3.90 3.47
C LEU A 376 18.94 4.89 2.33
N ALA A 377 18.78 6.17 2.61
CA ALA A 377 18.47 7.19 1.59
C ALA A 377 19.45 7.20 0.38
N PRO A 378 20.78 6.99 0.53
CA PRO A 378 21.70 6.95 -0.61
C PRO A 378 21.40 5.81 -1.61
N VAL A 379 20.72 4.74 -1.19
CA VAL A 379 20.38 3.60 -2.06
C VAL A 379 19.46 4.03 -3.20
N PHE A 380 18.62 5.04 -2.97
CA PHE A 380 17.66 5.58 -3.94
C PHE A 380 18.32 6.40 -5.07
N GLY A 381 19.61 6.75 -4.95
CA GLY A 381 20.37 7.48 -5.98
C GLY A 381 21.29 6.60 -6.82
N ARG A 382 21.36 5.30 -6.55
CA ARG A 382 22.22 4.40 -7.32
C ARG A 382 21.63 4.18 -8.71
N ARG A 383 22.22 4.85 -9.70
CA ARG A 383 22.06 4.45 -11.11
C ARG A 383 22.66 3.04 -11.26
N SER A 384 22.06 2.19 -12.09
CA SER A 384 22.70 0.94 -12.52
C SER A 384 24.08 1.28 -13.06
N GLN A 385 25.15 1.04 -12.29
CA GLN A 385 26.48 0.97 -12.89
C GLN A 385 26.50 -0.32 -13.68
N PRO A 386 26.87 -0.28 -14.98
CA PRO A 386 27.18 -1.51 -15.71
C PRO A 386 28.30 -2.23 -14.98
N ALA A 387 28.11 -3.53 -14.71
CA ALA A 387 29.16 -4.40 -14.22
C ALA A 387 30.16 -4.67 -15.32
#